data_d63294bb8d77f5f26e622ddc822d0b3a
#
_entry.id   d63294bb8d77f5f26e622ddc822d0b3a
#
_cell.length_a   1.000
_cell.length_b   1.000
_cell.length_c   1.000
_cell.angle_alpha   90.00
_cell.angle_beta   90.00
_cell.angle_gamma   90.00
#
_symmetry.space_group_name_H-M   'P 1'
#
loop_
_entity.id
_entity.type
_entity.pdbx_description
1 polymer ?
#
loop_
_entity_poly.entity_id
_entity_poly.type
_entity_poly.pdbx_seq_one_letter_code
_entity_poly.pdbx_strand_id
1 'polypeptide(L)'
;MPQVRKKAPAKARPVLKAVHDGAMHQISPLAPKNFANLPPLAGVRLASGEAGIRYKNRTDVLLAVFAPGTQVAGVFTKSKTASAPVDWCKACLNQGSARALVVNSGNANAFTGKAGLEGARAVAQSAAGSVGCRASEVFLASTGVIGEPLPAEKITKLLGTLAQDMSSSGWRAATDRKSVV
;
A
#
# COMPACT_ATOMS: atom_id res chain seq x y z
N MET A 1 43.03 -35.91 -12.71
CA MET A 1 41.94 -34.94 -12.96
C MET A 1 40.80 -35.24 -11.99
N PRO A 2 40.41 -34.34 -11.09
CA PRO A 2 39.35 -34.61 -10.13
C PRO A 2 37.99 -34.44 -10.79
N GLN A 3 37.12 -35.44 -10.63
CA GLN A 3 35.74 -35.41 -11.13
C GLN A 3 34.89 -34.41 -10.33
N VAL A 4 34.30 -33.44 -11.04
CA VAL A 4 33.34 -32.50 -10.50
C VAL A 4 31.98 -33.20 -10.29
N ARG A 5 31.61 -33.45 -9.04
CA ARG A 5 30.29 -33.96 -8.69
C ARG A 5 29.22 -32.90 -9.03
N LYS A 6 28.37 -33.16 -10.02
CA LYS A 6 27.18 -32.36 -10.34
C LYS A 6 26.19 -32.47 -9.18
N LYS A 7 25.91 -31.35 -8.50
CA LYS A 7 24.84 -31.24 -7.52
C LYS A 7 23.50 -31.44 -8.24
N ALA A 8 22.66 -32.36 -7.74
CA ALA A 8 21.29 -32.54 -8.20
C ALA A 8 20.46 -31.29 -7.90
N PRO A 9 19.48 -30.93 -8.76
CA PRO A 9 18.60 -29.78 -8.53
C PRO A 9 17.76 -30.03 -7.30
N ALA A 10 17.68 -29.01 -6.43
CA ALA A 10 16.86 -29.03 -5.24
C ALA A 10 15.37 -29.17 -5.66
N LYS A 11 14.68 -30.19 -5.11
CA LYS A 11 13.24 -30.36 -5.29
C LYS A 11 12.53 -29.11 -4.78
N ALA A 12 11.75 -28.47 -5.66
CA ALA A 12 10.89 -27.36 -5.30
C ALA A 12 9.93 -27.81 -4.19
N ARG A 13 9.93 -27.09 -3.08
CA ARG A 13 8.97 -27.30 -1.99
C ARG A 13 7.56 -27.01 -2.53
N PRO A 14 6.57 -27.85 -2.24
CA PRO A 14 5.19 -27.57 -2.66
C PRO A 14 4.72 -26.24 -2.03
N VAL A 15 4.34 -25.31 -2.86
CA VAL A 15 3.63 -24.09 -2.42
C VAL A 15 2.29 -24.56 -1.86
N LEU A 16 2.11 -24.42 -0.55
CA LEU A 16 0.83 -24.63 0.09
C LEU A 16 -0.17 -23.65 -0.55
N LYS A 17 -1.04 -24.15 -1.42
CA LYS A 17 -2.20 -23.43 -1.89
C LYS A 17 -3.09 -23.20 -0.67
N ALA A 18 -3.17 -21.97 -0.20
CA ALA A 18 -4.15 -21.58 0.80
C ALA A 18 -5.55 -21.77 0.17
N VAL A 19 -6.26 -22.80 0.61
CA VAL A 19 -7.67 -23.00 0.30
C VAL A 19 -8.43 -21.92 1.06
N HIS A 20 -8.83 -20.85 0.37
CA HIS A 20 -9.75 -19.85 0.89
C HIS A 20 -11.13 -20.20 0.34
N ASP A 21 -11.79 -21.14 0.97
CA ASP A 21 -13.24 -21.31 0.87
C ASP A 21 -13.92 -20.04 1.38
N GLY A 22 -15.02 -19.67 0.70
CA GLY A 22 -15.81 -18.46 0.90
C GLY A 22 -16.49 -18.34 2.27
N ALA A 23 -15.70 -18.33 3.35
CA ALA A 23 -16.17 -18.01 4.68
C ALA A 23 -16.56 -16.53 4.71
N MET A 24 -17.82 -16.23 4.98
CA MET A 24 -18.25 -14.89 5.38
C MET A 24 -17.30 -14.38 6.45
N HIS A 25 -16.59 -13.28 6.14
CA HIS A 25 -15.65 -12.71 7.09
C HIS A 25 -16.39 -12.32 8.36
N GLN A 26 -16.26 -13.12 9.41
CA GLN A 26 -16.75 -12.74 10.73
C GLN A 26 -16.05 -11.45 11.16
N ILE A 27 -16.85 -10.46 11.53
CA ILE A 27 -16.31 -9.23 12.13
C ILE A 27 -15.59 -9.64 13.40
N SER A 28 -14.34 -9.20 13.55
CA SER A 28 -13.56 -9.47 14.75
C SER A 28 -14.34 -9.07 16.02
N PRO A 29 -14.37 -9.90 17.06
CA PRO A 29 -14.99 -9.53 18.34
C PRO A 29 -14.32 -8.31 18.98
N LEU A 30 -13.10 -7.96 18.57
CA LEU A 30 -12.36 -6.77 19.00
C LEU A 30 -12.62 -5.55 18.09
N ALA A 31 -13.40 -5.70 17.02
CA ALA A 31 -13.73 -4.57 16.15
C ALA A 31 -14.54 -3.53 16.92
N PRO A 32 -14.27 -2.23 16.74
CA PRO A 32 -15.06 -1.18 17.37
C PRO A 32 -16.53 -1.29 16.93
N LYS A 33 -17.44 -1.29 17.89
CA LYS A 33 -18.88 -1.33 17.62
C LYS A 33 -19.38 0.00 17.08
N ASN A 34 -18.73 1.09 17.45
CA ASN A 34 -19.08 2.44 17.05
C ASN A 34 -17.85 3.14 16.47
N PHE A 35 -18.05 3.83 15.35
CA PHE A 35 -17.04 4.71 14.77
C PHE A 35 -17.40 6.16 15.13
N ALA A 36 -16.39 6.93 15.55
CA ALA A 36 -16.56 8.35 15.76
C ALA A 36 -16.96 9.03 14.43
N ASN A 37 -17.92 9.94 14.48
CA ASN A 37 -18.21 10.81 13.35
C ASN A 37 -17.16 11.92 13.31
N LEU A 38 -16.15 11.74 12.46
CA LEU A 38 -15.04 12.71 12.32
C LEU A 38 -15.46 13.84 11.39
N PRO A 39 -15.32 15.10 11.82
CA PRO A 39 -15.58 16.24 10.96
C PRO A 39 -14.58 16.28 9.79
N PRO A 40 -14.95 16.90 8.66
CA PRO A 40 -14.00 17.16 7.58
C PRO A 40 -12.79 17.96 8.08
N LEU A 41 -11.61 17.59 7.63
CA LEU A 41 -10.39 18.34 7.87
C LEU A 41 -10.07 19.19 6.65
N ALA A 42 -9.98 20.50 6.83
CA ALA A 42 -9.64 21.42 5.74
C ALA A 42 -8.31 21.03 5.09
N GLY A 43 -8.29 21.00 3.77
CA GLY A 43 -7.10 20.64 3.00
C GLY A 43 -6.85 19.14 2.87
N VAL A 44 -7.74 18.28 3.37
CA VAL A 44 -7.63 16.80 3.21
C VAL A 44 -8.85 16.26 2.48
N ARG A 45 -8.60 15.46 1.45
CA ARG A 45 -9.63 14.70 0.73
C ARG A 45 -9.21 13.23 0.64
N LEU A 46 -10.16 12.34 0.74
CA LEU A 46 -9.96 10.90 0.85
C LEU A 46 -10.84 10.16 -0.15
N ALA A 47 -10.28 9.14 -0.78
CA ALA A 47 -11.02 8.14 -1.54
C ALA A 47 -10.45 6.77 -1.25
N SER A 48 -11.29 5.74 -1.25
CA SER A 48 -10.87 4.36 -1.03
C SER A 48 -11.59 3.43 -1.99
N GLY A 49 -10.94 2.34 -2.37
CA GLY A 49 -11.49 1.41 -3.34
C GLY A 49 -10.86 0.03 -3.26
N GLU A 50 -11.41 -0.85 -4.08
CA GLU A 50 -10.98 -2.24 -4.22
C GLU A 50 -10.11 -2.39 -5.46
N ALA A 51 -8.81 -2.66 -5.28
CA ALA A 51 -7.90 -3.08 -6.35
C ALA A 51 -7.81 -4.60 -6.48
N GLY A 52 -8.27 -5.35 -5.48
CA GLY A 52 -8.16 -6.81 -5.44
C GLY A 52 -6.71 -7.26 -5.35
N ILE A 53 -5.91 -6.62 -4.51
CA ILE A 53 -4.47 -6.91 -4.34
C ILE A 53 -4.28 -8.37 -3.94
N ARG A 54 -5.01 -8.82 -2.93
CA ARG A 54 -4.97 -10.21 -2.47
C ARG A 54 -6.36 -10.82 -2.34
N TYR A 55 -7.32 -10.06 -1.83
CA TYR A 55 -8.69 -10.52 -1.59
C TYR A 55 -9.66 -9.80 -2.51
N LYS A 56 -10.79 -10.41 -2.84
CA LYS A 56 -11.90 -9.80 -3.58
C LYS A 56 -12.96 -9.26 -2.62
N ASN A 57 -13.81 -8.37 -3.13
CA ASN A 57 -14.94 -7.77 -2.40
C ASN A 57 -14.49 -7.07 -1.10
N ARG A 58 -13.37 -6.34 -1.18
CA ARG A 58 -12.80 -5.68 -0.03
C ARG A 58 -12.01 -4.45 -0.44
N THR A 59 -12.28 -3.33 0.22
CA THR A 59 -11.48 -2.12 0.08
C THR A 59 -10.05 -2.39 0.55
N ASP A 60 -9.08 -2.20 -0.32
CA ASP A 60 -7.67 -2.49 -0.06
C ASP A 60 -6.71 -1.35 -0.47
N VAL A 61 -7.23 -0.26 -1.05
CA VAL A 61 -6.46 0.94 -1.39
C VAL A 61 -7.13 2.20 -0.84
N LEU A 62 -6.33 3.10 -0.29
CA LEU A 62 -6.71 4.47 0.08
C LEU A 62 -5.81 5.45 -0.68
N LEU A 63 -6.41 6.48 -1.22
CA LEU A 63 -5.76 7.70 -1.66
C LEU A 63 -6.19 8.85 -0.74
N ALA A 64 -5.22 9.46 -0.05
CA ALA A 64 -5.40 10.72 0.66
C ALA A 64 -4.68 11.82 -0.10
N VAL A 65 -5.32 12.95 -0.32
CA VAL A 65 -4.77 14.11 -1.02
C VAL A 65 -4.79 15.32 -0.10
N PHE A 66 -3.68 16.03 -0.08
CA PHE A 66 -3.42 17.16 0.77
C PHE A 66 -3.37 18.46 -0.04
N ALA A 67 -3.77 19.57 0.59
CA ALA A 67 -3.67 20.90 0.01
C ALA A 67 -2.21 21.24 -0.36
N PRO A 68 -1.99 22.08 -1.39
CA PRO A 68 -0.66 22.62 -1.67
C PRO A 68 -0.05 23.29 -0.45
N GLY A 69 1.25 23.12 -0.23
CA GLY A 69 1.95 23.67 0.92
C GLY A 69 1.88 22.83 2.19
N THR A 70 1.22 21.65 2.15
CA THR A 70 1.22 20.72 3.28
C THR A 70 2.65 20.26 3.58
N GLN A 71 3.06 20.44 4.83
CA GLN A 71 4.35 19.97 5.33
C GLN A 71 4.25 18.57 5.88
N VAL A 72 5.33 17.80 5.75
CA VAL A 72 5.45 16.44 6.28
C VAL A 72 6.75 16.29 7.05
N ALA A 73 6.65 15.63 8.20
CA ALA A 73 7.78 15.19 8.99
C ALA A 73 7.54 13.76 9.47
N GLY A 74 8.59 13.02 9.74
CA GLY A 74 8.46 11.63 10.18
C GLY A 74 9.78 11.02 10.61
N VAL A 75 9.66 9.88 11.24
CA VAL A 75 10.76 9.00 11.61
C VAL A 75 10.54 7.62 11.02
N PHE A 76 11.61 6.92 10.70
CA PHE A 76 11.56 5.61 10.07
C PHE A 76 12.38 4.60 10.85
N THR A 77 12.06 3.33 10.65
CA THR A 77 12.85 2.24 11.19
C THR A 77 14.32 2.33 10.73
N LYS A 78 15.24 1.92 11.61
CA LYS A 78 16.66 1.71 11.31
C LYS A 78 16.97 0.29 10.80
N SER A 79 15.93 -0.54 10.60
CA SER A 79 16.08 -1.88 10.06
C SER A 79 16.82 -1.86 8.72
N LYS A 80 17.75 -2.80 8.56
CA LYS A 80 18.46 -3.03 7.28
C LYS A 80 17.56 -3.68 6.22
N THR A 81 16.39 -4.17 6.64
CA THR A 81 15.41 -4.85 5.80
C THR A 81 14.10 -4.07 5.73
N ALA A 82 14.22 -2.75 5.59
CA ALA A 82 13.04 -1.90 5.40
C ALA A 82 12.26 -2.32 4.14
N SER A 83 10.94 -2.10 4.16
CA SER A 83 10.12 -2.36 2.98
C SER A 83 10.31 -1.26 1.92
N ALA A 84 10.00 -1.58 0.67
CA ALA A 84 10.12 -0.64 -0.44
C ALA A 84 9.36 0.69 -0.22
N PRO A 85 8.13 0.72 0.34
CA PRO A 85 7.46 1.96 0.71
C PRO A 85 8.24 2.81 1.73
N VAL A 86 8.88 2.15 2.71
CA VAL A 86 9.69 2.87 3.71
C VAL A 86 10.91 3.52 3.06
N ASP A 87 11.61 2.80 2.18
CA ASP A 87 12.78 3.35 1.48
C ASP A 87 12.38 4.50 0.54
N TRP A 88 11.24 4.36 -0.16
CA TRP A 88 10.67 5.44 -0.96
C TRP A 88 10.37 6.69 -0.11
N CYS A 89 9.67 6.52 1.01
CA CYS A 89 9.30 7.64 1.89
C CYS A 89 10.52 8.32 2.52
N LYS A 90 11.56 7.55 2.90
CA LYS A 90 12.83 8.11 3.37
C LYS A 90 13.47 9.04 2.35
N ALA A 91 13.48 8.63 1.07
CA ALA A 91 14.02 9.45 -0.01
C ALA A 91 13.19 10.72 -0.24
N CYS A 92 11.87 10.66 -0.10
CA CYS A 92 10.95 11.78 -0.29
C CYS A 92 10.96 12.79 0.86
N LEU A 93 11.21 12.33 2.10
CA LEU A 93 11.05 13.15 3.31
C LEU A 93 11.96 14.40 3.33
N ASN A 94 13.11 14.35 2.67
CA ASN A 94 14.06 15.47 2.62
C ASN A 94 13.47 16.76 2.02
N GLN A 95 12.37 16.66 1.27
CA GLN A 95 11.70 17.82 0.67
C GLN A 95 10.70 18.49 1.62
N GLY A 96 10.33 17.83 2.72
CA GLY A 96 9.44 18.36 3.75
C GLY A 96 8.01 18.65 3.28
N SER A 97 7.63 18.29 2.06
CA SER A 97 6.29 18.56 1.49
C SER A 97 5.58 17.28 1.07
N ALA A 98 4.26 17.22 1.25
CA ALA A 98 3.42 16.11 0.83
C ALA A 98 2.16 16.63 0.11
N ARG A 99 1.77 15.94 -0.97
CA ARG A 99 0.55 16.20 -1.73
C ARG A 99 -0.37 14.98 -1.75
N ALA A 100 0.17 13.78 -1.58
CA ALA A 100 -0.64 12.57 -1.52
C ALA A 100 -0.01 11.50 -0.62
N LEU A 101 -0.88 10.63 -0.09
CA LEU A 101 -0.52 9.37 0.55
C LEU A 101 -1.35 8.25 -0.09
N VAL A 102 -0.68 7.23 -0.61
CA VAL A 102 -1.32 6.00 -1.06
C VAL A 102 -1.05 4.91 -0.04
N VAL A 103 -2.11 4.27 0.42
CA VAL A 103 -1.99 3.15 1.38
C VAL A 103 -2.63 1.92 0.77
N ASN A 104 -1.94 0.79 0.82
CA ASN A 104 -2.53 -0.48 0.42
C ASN A 104 -2.49 -1.52 1.53
N SER A 105 -3.48 -2.42 1.53
CA SER A 105 -3.50 -3.62 2.35
C SER A 105 -3.45 -4.89 1.48
N GLY A 106 -3.04 -6.02 2.09
CA GLY A 106 -2.93 -7.31 1.41
C GLY A 106 -1.51 -7.67 0.95
N ASN A 107 -0.63 -6.69 0.76
CA ASN A 107 0.77 -6.89 0.40
C ASN A 107 1.62 -5.83 1.08
N ALA A 108 2.67 -6.24 1.81
CA ALA A 108 3.55 -5.34 2.54
C ALA A 108 4.66 -4.73 1.67
N ASN A 109 4.85 -5.24 0.47
CA ASN A 109 5.95 -4.89 -0.43
C ASN A 109 7.32 -4.90 0.29
N ALA A 110 7.53 -5.92 1.11
CA ALA A 110 8.73 -6.13 1.90
C ALA A 110 9.44 -7.42 1.44
N PHE A 111 10.78 -7.44 1.48
CA PHE A 111 11.61 -8.53 0.97
C PHE A 111 11.38 -8.84 -0.53
N THR A 112 11.07 -7.83 -1.32
CA THR A 112 10.75 -7.93 -2.74
C THR A 112 11.87 -7.40 -3.64
N GLY A 113 12.95 -6.92 -3.05
CA GLY A 113 14.15 -6.45 -3.76
C GLY A 113 13.84 -5.33 -4.78
N LYS A 114 14.48 -5.40 -5.94
CA LYS A 114 14.34 -4.40 -7.01
C LYS A 114 12.90 -4.28 -7.52
N ALA A 115 12.20 -5.40 -7.70
CA ALA A 115 10.80 -5.40 -8.16
C ALA A 115 9.88 -4.62 -7.20
N GLY A 116 10.12 -4.73 -5.88
CA GLY A 116 9.36 -3.96 -4.89
C GLY A 116 9.57 -2.46 -5.00
N LEU A 117 10.81 -2.03 -5.23
CA LEU A 117 11.14 -0.60 -5.44
C LEU A 117 10.53 -0.07 -6.73
N GLU A 118 10.57 -0.85 -7.81
CA GLU A 118 9.95 -0.49 -9.09
C GLU A 118 8.43 -0.36 -8.94
N GLY A 119 7.77 -1.30 -8.24
CA GLY A 119 6.35 -1.24 -7.93
C GLY A 119 5.97 -0.01 -7.09
N ALA A 120 6.75 0.30 -6.04
CA ALA A 120 6.54 1.50 -5.23
C ALA A 120 6.66 2.78 -6.08
N ARG A 121 7.68 2.87 -6.93
CA ARG A 121 7.87 4.01 -7.86
C ARG A 121 6.70 4.14 -8.83
N ALA A 122 6.23 3.05 -9.42
CA ALA A 122 5.10 3.06 -10.36
C ALA A 122 3.83 3.58 -9.69
N VAL A 123 3.52 3.13 -8.47
CA VAL A 123 2.38 3.62 -7.69
C VAL A 123 2.52 5.12 -7.39
N ALA A 124 3.70 5.58 -6.94
CA ALA A 124 3.92 6.99 -6.65
C ALA A 124 3.79 7.88 -7.89
N GLN A 125 4.34 7.47 -9.03
CA GLN A 125 4.24 8.19 -10.31
C GLN A 125 2.79 8.27 -10.80
N SER A 126 2.04 7.18 -10.73
CA SER A 126 0.64 7.14 -11.11
C SER A 126 -0.22 8.05 -10.22
N ALA A 127 0.00 8.02 -8.90
CA ALA A 127 -0.70 8.91 -7.98
C ALA A 127 -0.36 10.37 -8.24
N ALA A 128 0.92 10.68 -8.49
CA ALA A 128 1.37 12.03 -8.82
C ALA A 128 0.69 12.58 -10.07
N GLY A 129 0.58 11.76 -11.12
CA GLY A 129 -0.15 12.12 -12.35
C GLY A 129 -1.64 12.36 -12.11
N SER A 130 -2.28 11.52 -11.28
CA SER A 130 -3.71 11.65 -10.96
C SER A 130 -4.04 12.86 -10.09
N VAL A 131 -3.09 13.30 -9.25
CA VAL A 131 -3.27 14.42 -8.28
C VAL A 131 -2.72 15.75 -8.84
N GLY A 132 -1.85 15.71 -9.84
CA GLY A 132 -1.17 16.88 -10.38
C GLY A 132 -0.07 17.39 -9.44
N CYS A 133 0.84 16.49 -9.02
CA CYS A 133 1.97 16.83 -8.13
C CYS A 133 3.25 16.08 -8.56
N ARG A 134 4.35 16.33 -7.88
CA ARG A 134 5.59 15.57 -8.11
C ARG A 134 5.50 14.20 -7.43
N ALA A 135 6.11 13.18 -8.03
CA ALA A 135 6.17 11.84 -7.42
C ALA A 135 6.86 11.86 -6.05
N SER A 136 7.82 12.76 -5.83
CA SER A 136 8.50 12.95 -4.54
C SER A 136 7.61 13.58 -3.45
N GLU A 137 6.41 14.05 -3.78
CA GLU A 137 5.41 14.55 -2.83
C GLU A 137 4.33 13.48 -2.52
N VAL A 138 4.51 12.27 -3.07
CA VAL A 138 3.63 11.13 -2.81
C VAL A 138 4.29 10.18 -1.83
N PHE A 139 3.65 9.99 -0.70
CA PHE A 139 4.07 9.03 0.33
C PHE A 139 3.31 7.72 0.16
N LEU A 140 3.92 6.61 0.59
CA LEU A 140 3.38 5.27 0.43
C LEU A 140 3.36 4.54 1.77
N ALA A 141 2.33 3.73 1.99
CA ALA A 141 2.27 2.79 3.11
C ALA A 141 1.65 1.48 2.64
N SER A 142 2.28 0.37 2.97
CA SER A 142 1.84 -0.97 2.59
C SER A 142 1.83 -1.90 3.77
N THR A 143 0.80 -2.74 3.87
CA THR A 143 0.69 -3.78 4.89
C THR A 143 0.15 -5.06 4.30
N GLY A 144 0.55 -6.21 4.85
CA GLY A 144 0.07 -7.51 4.44
C GLY A 144 1.19 -8.53 4.24
N VAL A 145 1.09 -9.35 3.19
CA VAL A 145 2.01 -10.45 2.93
C VAL A 145 3.40 -9.93 2.57
N ILE A 146 4.41 -10.59 3.14
CA ILE A 146 5.83 -10.32 2.96
C ILE A 146 6.41 -11.30 1.93
N GLY A 147 7.36 -10.86 1.11
CA GLY A 147 8.09 -11.70 0.15
C GLY A 147 7.38 -11.95 -1.18
N GLU A 148 6.20 -11.39 -1.37
CA GLU A 148 5.46 -11.42 -2.65
C GLU A 148 5.58 -10.05 -3.35
N PRO A 149 5.90 -10.00 -4.66
CA PRO A 149 5.90 -8.74 -5.42
C PRO A 149 4.56 -8.04 -5.34
N LEU A 150 4.56 -6.71 -5.18
CA LEU A 150 3.35 -5.91 -5.19
C LEU A 150 2.74 -5.90 -6.60
N PRO A 151 1.47 -6.27 -6.78
CA PRO A 151 0.78 -6.12 -8.07
C PRO A 151 0.43 -4.64 -8.32
N ALA A 152 1.46 -3.82 -8.57
CA ALA A 152 1.36 -2.36 -8.63
C ALA A 152 0.36 -1.89 -9.71
N GLU A 153 0.22 -2.65 -10.81
CA GLU A 153 -0.71 -2.37 -11.90
C GLU A 153 -2.18 -2.36 -11.45
N LYS A 154 -2.54 -3.14 -10.45
CA LYS A 154 -3.89 -3.12 -9.89
C LYS A 154 -4.18 -1.79 -9.17
N ILE A 155 -3.19 -1.30 -8.43
CA ILE A 155 -3.29 -0.02 -7.72
C ILE A 155 -3.32 1.13 -8.73
N THR A 156 -2.38 1.16 -9.69
CA THR A 156 -2.25 2.26 -10.65
C THR A 156 -3.50 2.44 -11.51
N LYS A 157 -4.16 1.35 -11.89
CA LYS A 157 -5.44 1.40 -12.64
C LYS A 157 -6.57 2.06 -11.85
N LEU A 158 -6.55 1.93 -10.52
CA LEU A 158 -7.60 2.46 -9.65
C LEU A 158 -7.40 3.94 -9.30
N LEU A 159 -6.14 4.42 -9.25
CA LEU A 159 -5.80 5.75 -8.73
C LEU A 159 -6.50 6.90 -9.47
N GLY A 160 -6.67 6.78 -10.79
CA GLY A 160 -7.39 7.79 -11.59
C GLY A 160 -8.85 7.96 -11.14
N THR A 161 -9.56 6.86 -10.94
CA THR A 161 -10.94 6.87 -10.41
C THR A 161 -10.98 7.42 -9.00
N LEU A 162 -10.09 6.96 -8.11
CA LEU A 162 -10.04 7.47 -6.74
C LEU A 162 -9.79 8.98 -6.69
N ALA A 163 -8.96 9.51 -7.59
CA ALA A 163 -8.69 10.94 -7.65
C ALA A 163 -9.92 11.77 -8.07
N GLN A 164 -10.85 11.19 -8.83
CA GLN A 164 -12.13 11.82 -9.19
C GLN A 164 -13.16 11.73 -8.07
N ASP A 165 -13.17 10.64 -7.31
CA ASP A 165 -14.19 10.33 -6.29
C ASP A 165 -13.82 10.84 -4.89
N MET A 166 -12.83 11.72 -4.76
CA MET A 166 -12.35 12.21 -3.47
C MET A 166 -13.35 13.06 -2.72
N SER A 167 -13.53 12.77 -1.43
CA SER A 167 -14.41 13.48 -0.52
C SER A 167 -13.69 13.96 0.75
N SER A 168 -14.08 15.12 1.27
CA SER A 168 -13.62 15.60 2.58
C SER A 168 -14.22 14.81 3.75
N SER A 169 -15.33 14.11 3.52
CA SER A 169 -16.04 13.28 4.53
C SER A 169 -15.70 11.78 4.42
N GLY A 170 -14.70 11.40 3.63
CA GLY A 170 -14.33 10.00 3.34
C GLY A 170 -13.72 9.22 4.49
N TRP A 171 -13.68 9.75 5.72
CA TRP A 171 -12.99 9.14 6.88
C TRP A 171 -13.48 7.73 7.20
N ARG A 172 -14.79 7.50 7.20
CA ARG A 172 -15.35 6.18 7.50
C ARG A 172 -14.89 5.12 6.48
N ALA A 173 -15.03 5.42 5.20
CA ALA A 173 -14.59 4.51 4.13
C ALA A 173 -13.07 4.30 4.17
N ALA A 174 -12.29 5.33 4.53
CA ALA A 174 -10.85 5.24 4.68
C ALA A 174 -10.42 4.33 5.85
N THR A 175 -11.21 4.26 6.93
CA THR A 175 -10.92 3.45 8.13
C THR A 175 -11.45 2.03 8.03
N ASP A 176 -12.45 1.78 7.20
CA ASP A 176 -13.06 0.46 7.01
C ASP A 176 -12.15 -0.51 6.22
N ARG A 177 -10.96 -0.07 5.85
CA ARG A 177 -9.93 -0.97 5.35
C ARG A 177 -9.59 -1.96 6.45
N LYS A 178 -10.01 -3.18 6.26
CA LYS A 178 -9.63 -4.27 7.14
C LYS A 178 -8.11 -4.49 6.98
N SER A 179 -7.31 -3.81 7.80
CA SER A 179 -5.95 -4.25 7.98
C SER A 179 -6.02 -5.69 8.44
N VAL A 180 -5.36 -6.56 7.70
CA VAL A 180 -5.17 -7.94 8.15
C VAL A 180 -4.23 -7.86 9.33
N VAL A 181 -4.76 -8.09 10.51
CA VAL A 181 -3.97 -8.50 11.64
C VAL A 181 -3.84 -10.01 11.57
#